data_21a10d550fda69f43970ce231ad25ab8
#
_entry.id   21a10d550fda69f43970ce231ad25ab8
#
_cell.length_a   1.000
_cell.length_b   1.000
_cell.length_c   1.000
_cell.angle_alpha   90.00
_cell.angle_beta   90.00
_cell.angle_gamma   90.00
#
_symmetry.space_group_name_H-M   'P 1'
#
loop_
_entity.id
_entity.type
_entity.pdbx_description
1 polymer ?
#
loop_
_entity_poly.entity_id
_entity_poly.type
_entity_poly.pdbx_seq_one_letter_code
_entity_poly.pdbx_strand_id
1 'polypeptide(L)'
;VPLHQDLPPLMALRAFEAVARHLSFIKAADELSVTQSAISHQVHKLEEFLDQRLFVRRTRAIDLTPAGEQYYRQIQPALAAIAAATHDLRGERPTTLRIGLLASFATLWLAPRLADFNAKYPNIHVELLPAVQLADVDAGEVDLAIRYGKGGWPKVQARRFMAETLTPVCSPAFKAKGVNNGPLLMAKSHQPFEWIDWQQHSGIDLAHVPGVMLHDYNIVVEAAVAGQGIAMGRQRMIERRIKEGALVPAFDTPPMLGEIGYWLVTPQRPPTSAAQSFCQWLEETANA
;
A
#
# COMPACT_ATOMS: atom_id res chain seq x y z
N VAL A 1 28.37 -11.63 -15.31
CA VAL A 1 28.02 -12.98 -15.76
C VAL A 1 26.94 -12.82 -16.82
N PRO A 2 27.07 -13.46 -18.03
CA PRO A 2 26.02 -13.37 -19.04
C PRO A 2 24.75 -14.02 -18.52
N LEU A 3 23.64 -13.25 -18.46
CA LEU A 3 22.31 -13.66 -17.98
C LEU A 3 21.78 -14.98 -18.63
N HIS A 4 22.33 -15.36 -19.80
CA HIS A 4 21.82 -16.50 -20.58
C HIS A 4 22.22 -17.90 -20.05
N GLN A 5 23.22 -18.01 -19.20
CA GLN A 5 23.68 -19.34 -18.72
C GLN A 5 22.89 -19.85 -17.52
N ASP A 6 22.26 -18.95 -16.75
CA ASP A 6 21.56 -19.29 -15.50
C ASP A 6 20.02 -19.17 -15.62
N LEU A 7 19.49 -18.79 -16.81
CA LEU A 7 18.05 -18.66 -17.01
C LEU A 7 17.44 -19.95 -17.58
N PRO A 8 16.43 -20.52 -16.92
CA PRO A 8 15.65 -21.60 -17.49
C PRO A 8 14.90 -21.15 -18.76
N PRO A 9 14.52 -22.08 -19.64
CA PRO A 9 13.72 -21.75 -20.80
C PRO A 9 12.43 -21.04 -20.43
N LEU A 10 12.12 -19.90 -21.06
CA LEU A 10 10.95 -19.08 -20.74
C LEU A 10 9.62 -19.85 -20.81
N MET A 11 9.49 -20.76 -21.77
CA MET A 11 8.28 -21.63 -21.88
C MET A 11 8.14 -22.57 -20.69
N ALA A 12 9.26 -23.05 -20.13
CA ALA A 12 9.25 -23.90 -18.94
C ALA A 12 8.81 -23.10 -17.70
N LEU A 13 9.28 -21.86 -17.56
CA LEU A 13 8.86 -20.94 -16.50
C LEU A 13 7.36 -20.60 -16.61
N ARG A 14 6.84 -20.31 -17.81
CA ARG A 14 5.42 -20.04 -18.04
C ARG A 14 4.55 -21.26 -17.72
N ALA A 15 4.98 -22.46 -18.14
CA ALA A 15 4.27 -23.71 -17.86
C ALA A 15 4.23 -23.98 -16.35
N PHE A 16 5.35 -23.79 -15.64
CA PHE A 16 5.43 -23.93 -14.19
C PHE A 16 4.48 -22.96 -13.49
N GLU A 17 4.54 -21.67 -13.84
CA GLU A 17 3.67 -20.63 -13.26
C GLU A 17 2.19 -20.96 -13.41
N ALA A 18 1.77 -21.32 -14.63
CA ALA A 18 0.37 -21.66 -14.90
C ALA A 18 -0.08 -22.91 -14.12
N VAL A 19 0.74 -23.97 -14.05
CA VAL A 19 0.42 -25.17 -13.26
C VAL A 19 0.37 -24.85 -11.77
N ALA A 20 1.29 -24.03 -11.25
CA ALA A 20 1.34 -23.63 -9.84
C ALA A 20 0.09 -22.84 -9.42
N ARG A 21 -0.34 -21.91 -10.26
CA ARG A 21 -1.50 -21.06 -10.02
C ARG A 21 -2.82 -21.84 -10.10
N HIS A 22 -2.96 -22.75 -11.08
CA HIS A 22 -4.18 -23.55 -11.26
C HIS A 22 -4.20 -24.84 -10.44
N LEU A 23 -3.06 -25.29 -9.93
CA LEU A 23 -2.85 -26.63 -9.38
C LEU A 23 -3.41 -27.74 -10.32
N SER A 24 -3.27 -27.51 -11.65
CA SER A 24 -3.82 -28.37 -12.68
C SER A 24 -3.06 -28.25 -14.00
N PHE A 25 -2.52 -29.37 -14.47
CA PHE A 25 -1.86 -29.43 -15.78
C PHE A 25 -2.85 -29.25 -16.95
N ILE A 26 -4.12 -29.65 -16.79
CA ILE A 26 -5.14 -29.49 -17.80
C ILE A 26 -5.50 -28.02 -17.97
N LYS A 27 -5.83 -27.32 -16.87
CA LYS A 27 -6.17 -25.90 -16.92
C LYS A 27 -5.01 -25.04 -17.41
N ALA A 28 -3.78 -25.38 -17.04
CA ALA A 28 -2.58 -24.71 -17.54
C ALA A 28 -2.39 -24.93 -19.05
N ALA A 29 -2.69 -26.14 -19.55
CA ALA A 29 -2.63 -26.45 -20.98
C ALA A 29 -3.68 -25.64 -21.78
N ASP A 30 -4.90 -25.57 -21.28
CA ASP A 30 -5.99 -24.78 -21.87
C ASP A 30 -5.62 -23.30 -21.93
N GLU A 31 -5.11 -22.73 -20.84
CA GLU A 31 -4.69 -21.33 -20.79
C GLU A 31 -3.56 -21.00 -21.77
N LEU A 32 -2.55 -21.88 -21.85
CA LEU A 32 -1.40 -21.67 -22.72
C LEU A 32 -1.64 -22.14 -24.16
N SER A 33 -2.85 -22.64 -24.48
CA SER A 33 -3.24 -23.16 -25.81
C SER A 33 -2.30 -24.24 -26.34
N VAL A 34 -1.91 -25.17 -25.46
CA VAL A 34 -1.05 -26.31 -25.77
C VAL A 34 -1.62 -27.63 -25.20
N THR A 35 -1.00 -28.76 -25.48
CA THR A 35 -1.44 -30.04 -24.91
C THR A 35 -0.93 -30.21 -23.46
N GLN A 36 -1.68 -30.99 -22.68
CA GLN A 36 -1.25 -31.36 -21.31
C GLN A 36 0.13 -32.04 -21.30
N SER A 37 0.43 -32.87 -22.31
CA SER A 37 1.74 -33.51 -22.43
C SER A 37 2.85 -32.51 -22.68
N ALA A 38 2.60 -31.44 -23.45
CA ALA A 38 3.56 -30.37 -23.67
C ALA A 38 3.84 -29.60 -22.37
N ILE A 39 2.79 -29.26 -21.58
CA ILE A 39 2.99 -28.64 -20.25
C ILE A 39 3.78 -29.54 -19.33
N SER A 40 3.43 -30.86 -19.27
CA SER A 40 4.16 -31.81 -18.42
C SER A 40 5.63 -31.91 -18.81
N HIS A 41 5.95 -31.89 -20.11
CA HIS A 41 7.31 -31.89 -20.61
C HIS A 41 8.07 -30.62 -20.24
N GLN A 42 7.44 -29.44 -20.36
CA GLN A 42 8.07 -28.16 -20.00
C GLN A 42 8.36 -28.09 -18.48
N VAL A 43 7.42 -28.52 -17.65
CA VAL A 43 7.63 -28.59 -16.19
C VAL A 43 8.76 -29.55 -15.85
N HIS A 44 8.79 -30.74 -16.47
CA HIS A 44 9.88 -31.70 -16.26
C HIS A 44 11.25 -31.12 -16.65
N LYS A 45 11.34 -30.44 -17.78
CA LYS A 45 12.55 -29.76 -18.24
C LYS A 45 13.01 -28.68 -17.25
N LEU A 46 12.09 -27.97 -16.58
CA LEU A 46 12.42 -27.01 -15.54
C LEU A 46 12.95 -27.73 -14.29
N GLU A 47 12.30 -28.81 -13.86
CA GLU A 47 12.74 -29.60 -12.71
C GLU A 47 14.14 -30.22 -12.94
N GLU A 48 14.43 -30.68 -14.15
CA GLU A 48 15.77 -31.14 -14.56
C GLU A 48 16.80 -30.01 -14.53
N PHE A 49 16.46 -28.84 -15.05
CA PHE A 49 17.35 -27.67 -15.06
C PHE A 49 17.72 -27.21 -13.64
N LEU A 50 16.76 -27.29 -12.71
CA LEU A 50 16.93 -26.87 -11.32
C LEU A 50 17.45 -27.99 -10.41
N ASP A 51 17.52 -29.23 -10.92
CA ASP A 51 17.78 -30.44 -10.14
C ASP A 51 16.88 -30.53 -8.89
N GLN A 52 15.62 -30.11 -9.04
CA GLN A 52 14.63 -30.04 -7.95
C GLN A 52 13.24 -30.40 -8.43
N ARG A 53 12.49 -31.19 -7.64
CA ARG A 53 11.06 -31.38 -7.86
C ARG A 53 10.26 -30.20 -7.34
N LEU A 54 9.42 -29.65 -8.19
CA LEU A 54 8.60 -28.49 -7.88
C LEU A 54 7.14 -28.87 -7.53
N PHE A 55 6.69 -30.05 -8.00
CA PHE A 55 5.35 -30.56 -7.73
C PHE A 55 5.36 -31.94 -7.09
N VAL A 56 4.39 -32.18 -6.20
CA VAL A 56 4.02 -33.48 -5.66
C VAL A 56 2.73 -33.95 -6.34
N ARG A 57 2.76 -35.09 -7.02
CA ARG A 57 1.57 -35.71 -7.60
C ARG A 57 0.92 -36.62 -6.57
N ARG A 58 -0.31 -36.34 -6.18
CA ARG A 58 -1.18 -37.21 -5.39
C ARG A 58 -2.21 -37.89 -6.28
N THR A 59 -2.86 -38.92 -5.79
CA THR A 59 -3.79 -39.74 -6.59
C THR A 59 -4.92 -38.94 -7.26
N ARG A 60 -5.27 -37.75 -6.76
CA ARG A 60 -6.34 -36.87 -7.33
C ARG A 60 -6.02 -35.37 -7.23
N ALA A 61 -4.80 -34.99 -6.83
CA ALA A 61 -4.40 -33.61 -6.63
C ALA A 61 -2.92 -33.39 -7.00
N ILE A 62 -2.60 -32.15 -7.27
CA ILE A 62 -1.23 -31.68 -7.47
C ILE A 62 -1.01 -30.58 -6.45
N ASP A 63 0.09 -30.70 -5.71
CA ASP A 63 0.53 -29.68 -4.74
C ASP A 63 1.94 -29.22 -5.12
N LEU A 64 2.31 -28.02 -4.70
CA LEU A 64 3.70 -27.56 -4.77
C LEU A 64 4.54 -28.25 -3.68
N THR A 65 5.79 -28.53 -3.99
CA THR A 65 6.82 -28.84 -2.97
C THR A 65 7.19 -27.54 -2.24
N PRO A 66 7.86 -27.61 -1.07
CA PRO A 66 8.42 -26.41 -0.43
C PRO A 66 9.36 -25.61 -1.35
N ALA A 67 10.16 -26.30 -2.17
CA ALA A 67 11.00 -25.69 -3.20
C ALA A 67 10.16 -25.03 -4.31
N GLY A 68 9.08 -25.70 -4.74
CA GLY A 68 8.12 -25.17 -5.71
C GLY A 68 7.42 -23.91 -5.22
N GLU A 69 6.97 -23.88 -3.96
CA GLU A 69 6.35 -22.68 -3.36
C GLU A 69 7.34 -21.51 -3.27
N GLN A 70 8.56 -21.77 -2.82
CA GLN A 70 9.59 -20.74 -2.74
C GLN A 70 9.92 -20.19 -4.12
N TYR A 71 10.07 -21.06 -5.11
CA TYR A 71 10.37 -20.67 -6.48
C TYR A 71 9.21 -19.91 -7.13
N TYR A 72 7.96 -20.35 -6.92
CA TYR A 72 6.76 -19.67 -7.43
C TYR A 72 6.67 -18.22 -6.96
N ARG A 73 6.88 -17.97 -5.66
CA ARG A 73 6.87 -16.60 -5.09
C ARG A 73 7.88 -15.66 -5.73
N GLN A 74 9.00 -16.20 -6.24
CA GLN A 74 10.03 -15.39 -6.90
C GLN A 74 9.79 -15.23 -8.40
N ILE A 75 9.31 -16.28 -9.08
CA ILE A 75 9.14 -16.27 -10.54
C ILE A 75 7.88 -15.54 -10.99
N GLN A 76 6.79 -15.67 -10.25
CA GLN A 76 5.53 -15.02 -10.59
C GLN A 76 5.67 -13.49 -10.76
N PRO A 77 6.30 -12.74 -9.81
CA PRO A 77 6.53 -11.30 -9.98
C PRO A 77 7.46 -10.95 -11.15
N ALA A 78 8.46 -11.80 -11.43
CA ALA A 78 9.39 -11.58 -12.53
C ALA A 78 8.68 -11.73 -13.90
N LEU A 79 7.86 -12.75 -14.07
CA LEU A 79 7.05 -12.94 -15.29
C LEU A 79 6.01 -11.82 -15.46
N ALA A 80 5.38 -11.38 -14.37
CA ALA A 80 4.47 -10.24 -14.38
C ALA A 80 5.18 -8.95 -14.82
N ALA A 81 6.42 -8.71 -14.37
CA ALA A 81 7.21 -7.55 -14.78
C ALA A 81 7.55 -7.57 -16.29
N ILE A 82 7.91 -8.75 -16.84
CA ILE A 82 8.15 -8.92 -18.27
C ILE A 82 6.87 -8.65 -19.07
N ALA A 83 5.73 -9.19 -18.62
CA ALA A 83 4.43 -8.97 -19.26
C ALA A 83 4.05 -7.48 -19.24
N ALA A 84 4.21 -6.80 -18.10
CA ALA A 84 3.94 -5.37 -17.97
C ALA A 84 4.78 -4.54 -18.94
N ALA A 85 6.10 -4.75 -18.96
CA ALA A 85 7.00 -4.06 -19.89
C ALA A 85 6.62 -4.27 -21.37
N THR A 86 6.12 -5.46 -21.70
CA THR A 86 5.66 -5.78 -23.06
C THR A 86 4.35 -5.05 -23.39
N HIS A 87 3.41 -4.99 -22.44
CA HIS A 87 2.13 -4.27 -22.60
C HIS A 87 2.33 -2.76 -22.71
N ASP A 88 3.25 -2.19 -21.91
CA ASP A 88 3.59 -0.77 -21.97
C ASP A 88 4.04 -0.35 -23.37
N LEU A 89 4.85 -1.20 -24.03
CA LEU A 89 5.31 -0.94 -25.40
C LEU A 89 4.21 -1.12 -26.45
N ARG A 90 3.23 -2.00 -26.23
CA ARG A 90 2.15 -2.27 -27.18
C ARG A 90 0.98 -1.32 -27.08
N GLY A 91 0.82 -0.60 -25.95
CA GLY A 91 -0.30 0.32 -25.73
C GLY A 91 -1.68 -0.35 -25.71
N GLU A 92 -1.74 -1.68 -25.56
CA GLU A 92 -2.94 -2.48 -25.88
C GLU A 92 -3.91 -2.66 -24.71
N ARG A 93 -3.53 -2.30 -23.46
CA ARG A 93 -4.43 -2.40 -22.29
C ARG A 93 -4.09 -1.35 -21.26
N PRO A 94 -5.09 -0.85 -20.52
CA PRO A 94 -4.80 -0.02 -19.35
C PRO A 94 -3.96 -0.81 -18.35
N THR A 95 -2.86 -0.22 -17.93
CA THR A 95 -1.97 -0.79 -16.91
C THR A 95 -2.62 -0.64 -15.56
N THR A 96 -2.89 -1.71 -14.83
CA THR A 96 -3.39 -1.62 -13.46
C THR A 96 -2.25 -1.30 -12.51
N LEU A 97 -2.39 -0.23 -11.76
CA LEU A 97 -1.47 0.21 -10.70
C LEU A 97 -2.12 -0.05 -9.34
N ARG A 98 -1.58 -1.01 -8.59
CA ARG A 98 -2.04 -1.37 -7.26
C ARG A 98 -1.30 -0.59 -6.19
N ILE A 99 -2.03 0.14 -5.37
CA ILE A 99 -1.48 1.04 -4.36
C ILE A 99 -1.97 0.63 -2.98
N GLY A 100 -1.04 0.17 -2.12
CA GLY A 100 -1.32 -0.09 -0.71
C GLY A 100 -1.27 1.21 0.09
N LEU A 101 -2.30 1.52 0.89
CA LEU A 101 -2.35 2.76 1.64
C LEU A 101 -3.30 2.67 2.84
N LEU A 102 -3.25 3.67 3.73
CA LEU A 102 -4.25 3.81 4.78
C LEU A 102 -5.58 4.27 4.19
N ALA A 103 -6.69 3.71 4.66
CA ALA A 103 -8.03 4.12 4.24
C ALA A 103 -8.27 5.62 4.44
N SER A 104 -7.76 6.18 5.53
CA SER A 104 -7.85 7.61 5.82
C SER A 104 -7.11 8.48 4.80
N PHE A 105 -5.92 8.07 4.35
CA PHE A 105 -5.22 8.79 3.30
C PHE A 105 -5.97 8.69 1.97
N ALA A 106 -6.46 7.49 1.63
CA ALA A 106 -7.28 7.28 0.44
C ALA A 106 -8.49 8.22 0.42
N THR A 107 -9.25 8.28 1.52
CA THR A 107 -10.51 9.03 1.59
C THR A 107 -10.30 10.54 1.69
N LEU A 108 -9.41 10.97 2.61
CA LEU A 108 -9.32 12.38 2.99
C LEU A 108 -8.41 13.19 2.07
N TRP A 109 -7.40 12.55 1.47
CA TRP A 109 -6.42 13.27 0.68
C TRP A 109 -6.38 12.85 -0.79
N LEU A 110 -6.32 11.53 -1.09
CA LEU A 110 -6.06 11.04 -2.44
C LEU A 110 -7.31 11.07 -3.33
N ALA A 111 -8.43 10.51 -2.89
CA ALA A 111 -9.65 10.39 -3.69
C ALA A 111 -10.17 11.73 -4.24
N PRO A 112 -10.16 12.85 -3.48
CA PRO A 112 -10.57 14.16 -4.02
C PRO A 112 -9.68 14.69 -5.16
N ARG A 113 -8.47 14.13 -5.33
CA ARG A 113 -7.44 14.55 -6.30
C ARG A 113 -7.27 13.57 -7.45
N LEU A 114 -7.77 12.34 -7.31
CA LEU A 114 -7.53 11.24 -8.25
C LEU A 114 -8.08 11.52 -9.66
N ALA A 115 -9.11 12.36 -9.78
CA ALA A 115 -9.65 12.75 -11.08
C ALA A 115 -8.61 13.45 -11.98
N ASP A 116 -7.72 14.25 -11.38
CA ASP A 116 -6.62 14.91 -12.10
C ASP A 116 -5.61 13.89 -12.63
N PHE A 117 -5.23 12.91 -11.80
CA PHE A 117 -4.37 11.82 -12.24
C PHE A 117 -4.98 11.04 -13.39
N ASN A 118 -6.24 10.64 -13.28
CA ASN A 118 -6.93 9.88 -14.32
C ASN A 118 -7.05 10.66 -15.65
N ALA A 119 -7.23 11.97 -15.58
CA ALA A 119 -7.23 12.83 -16.76
C ALA A 119 -5.84 12.92 -17.43
N LYS A 120 -4.77 12.99 -16.62
CA LYS A 120 -3.37 13.07 -17.11
C LYS A 120 -2.87 11.73 -17.64
N TYR A 121 -3.33 10.61 -17.06
CA TYR A 121 -2.89 9.25 -17.39
C TYR A 121 -4.05 8.29 -17.64
N PRO A 122 -4.84 8.46 -18.71
CA PRO A 122 -6.08 7.69 -18.96
C PRO A 122 -5.84 6.19 -19.15
N ASN A 123 -4.62 5.78 -19.50
CA ASN A 123 -4.23 4.39 -19.69
C ASN A 123 -3.76 3.68 -18.39
N ILE A 124 -3.73 4.40 -17.25
CA ILE A 124 -3.37 3.81 -15.95
C ILE A 124 -4.65 3.63 -15.13
N HIS A 125 -5.01 2.37 -14.87
CA HIS A 125 -6.11 2.03 -13.98
C HIS A 125 -5.59 1.90 -12.55
N VAL A 126 -6.01 2.81 -11.66
CA VAL A 126 -5.59 2.82 -10.26
C VAL A 126 -6.50 1.91 -9.43
N GLU A 127 -5.90 0.93 -8.76
CA GLU A 127 -6.55 0.08 -7.77
C GLU A 127 -6.01 0.44 -6.39
N LEU A 128 -6.86 1.01 -5.54
CA LEU A 128 -6.51 1.34 -4.16
C LEU A 128 -6.81 0.15 -3.26
N LEU A 129 -5.81 -0.29 -2.51
CA LEU A 129 -5.90 -1.40 -1.56
C LEU A 129 -5.73 -0.86 -0.12
N PRO A 130 -6.81 -0.34 0.49
CA PRO A 130 -6.75 0.20 1.84
C PRO A 130 -6.51 -0.93 2.84
N ALA A 131 -5.43 -0.82 3.62
CA ALA A 131 -5.10 -1.77 4.65
C ALA A 131 -4.53 -1.06 5.88
N VAL A 132 -4.86 -1.57 7.06
CA VAL A 132 -4.23 -1.17 8.33
C VAL A 132 -2.86 -1.83 8.45
N GLN A 133 -2.76 -3.09 8.00
CA GLN A 133 -1.47 -3.78 7.92
C GLN A 133 -0.68 -3.32 6.71
N LEU A 134 0.62 -3.29 6.85
CA LEU A 134 1.52 -2.88 5.77
C LEU A 134 1.45 -3.93 4.65
N ALA A 135 0.88 -3.54 3.51
CA ALA A 135 0.94 -4.37 2.32
C ALA A 135 2.40 -4.70 1.99
N ASP A 136 2.68 -5.94 1.64
CA ASP A 136 4.02 -6.36 1.29
C ASP A 136 4.36 -5.92 -0.13
N VAL A 137 5.07 -4.80 -0.20
CA VAL A 137 5.54 -4.23 -1.47
C VAL A 137 6.62 -5.11 -2.11
N ASP A 138 7.45 -5.76 -1.28
CA ASP A 138 8.55 -6.59 -1.76
C ASP A 138 8.04 -7.94 -2.31
N ALA A 139 6.99 -8.50 -1.70
CA ALA A 139 6.31 -9.70 -2.21
C ALA A 139 5.50 -9.46 -3.49
N GLY A 140 5.30 -8.19 -3.90
CA GLY A 140 4.58 -7.85 -5.12
C GLY A 140 3.05 -7.89 -4.97
N GLU A 141 2.52 -7.84 -3.76
CA GLU A 141 1.09 -7.68 -3.49
C GLU A 141 0.57 -6.34 -4.02
N VAL A 142 1.42 -5.31 -3.94
CA VAL A 142 1.17 -3.97 -4.48
C VAL A 142 2.38 -3.47 -5.26
N ASP A 143 2.18 -2.55 -6.19
CA ASP A 143 3.24 -1.94 -7.00
C ASP A 143 4.00 -0.86 -6.23
N LEU A 144 3.28 -0.15 -5.36
CA LEU A 144 3.81 0.82 -4.40
C LEU A 144 2.88 0.93 -3.19
N ALA A 145 3.40 1.52 -2.10
CA ALA A 145 2.56 1.84 -0.95
C ALA A 145 2.77 3.29 -0.49
N ILE A 146 1.73 3.85 0.11
CA ILE A 146 1.79 5.12 0.82
C ILE A 146 1.68 4.83 2.32
N ARG A 147 2.74 5.12 3.05
CA ARG A 147 2.83 4.86 4.49
C ARG A 147 2.94 6.14 5.29
N TYR A 148 2.34 6.11 6.47
CA TYR A 148 2.42 7.18 7.47
C TYR A 148 3.33 6.75 8.62
N GLY A 149 4.29 7.57 9.00
CA GLY A 149 5.22 7.26 10.08
C GLY A 149 6.55 8.01 10.00
N LYS A 150 7.52 7.53 10.78
CA LYS A 150 8.88 8.10 10.85
C LYS A 150 9.83 7.58 9.75
N GLY A 151 9.39 6.64 8.91
CA GLY A 151 10.25 5.99 7.91
C GLY A 151 11.00 4.77 8.46
N GLY A 152 12.06 4.35 7.74
CA GLY A 152 12.97 3.28 8.21
C GLY A 152 12.46 1.85 8.00
N TRP A 153 11.52 1.59 7.09
CA TRP A 153 11.07 0.24 6.77
C TRP A 153 12.17 -0.55 6.05
N PRO A 154 12.46 -1.79 6.50
CA PRO A 154 13.48 -2.62 5.87
C PRO A 154 13.03 -3.15 4.50
N LYS A 155 14.01 -3.52 3.65
CA LYS A 155 13.84 -4.18 2.35
C LYS A 155 12.99 -3.43 1.32
N VAL A 156 12.80 -2.12 1.49
CA VAL A 156 12.06 -1.26 0.55
C VAL A 156 12.82 0.05 0.34
N GLN A 157 12.52 0.73 -0.75
CA GLN A 157 12.90 2.13 -0.91
C GLN A 157 11.79 3.00 -0.34
N ALA A 158 12.13 3.93 0.56
CA ALA A 158 11.16 4.81 1.18
C ALA A 158 11.61 6.27 1.04
N ARG A 159 10.73 7.11 0.47
CA ARG A 159 10.97 8.54 0.29
C ARG A 159 9.83 9.33 0.88
N ARG A 160 10.13 10.26 1.80
CA ARG A 160 9.12 11.16 2.36
C ARG A 160 8.74 12.20 1.30
N PHE A 161 7.46 12.24 0.93
CA PHE A 161 6.94 13.20 -0.04
C PHE A 161 6.07 14.30 0.58
N MET A 162 5.55 14.06 1.79
CA MET A 162 4.71 15.04 2.46
C MET A 162 4.96 15.02 3.97
N ALA A 163 5.37 16.15 4.53
CA ALA A 163 5.44 16.35 5.97
C ALA A 163 4.04 16.53 6.56
N GLU A 164 3.86 16.17 7.83
CA GLU A 164 2.60 16.37 8.53
C GLU A 164 2.77 17.34 9.69
N THR A 165 1.77 18.17 9.90
CA THR A 165 1.65 19.08 11.03
C THR A 165 0.49 18.63 11.90
N LEU A 166 0.76 18.49 13.20
CA LEU A 166 -0.19 17.96 14.17
C LEU A 166 -0.76 19.07 15.04
N THR A 167 -2.08 19.09 15.19
CA THR A 167 -2.82 20.02 16.06
C THR A 167 -4.04 19.29 16.61
N PRO A 168 -4.21 19.21 17.94
CA PRO A 168 -5.45 18.68 18.50
C PRO A 168 -6.64 19.53 18.07
N VAL A 169 -7.69 18.87 17.60
CA VAL A 169 -8.91 19.51 17.05
C VAL A 169 -10.16 18.90 17.64
N CYS A 170 -11.21 19.69 17.66
CA CYS A 170 -12.56 19.26 18.03
C CYS A 170 -13.61 20.07 17.25
N SER A 171 -14.89 19.72 17.36
CA SER A 171 -15.94 20.58 16.81
C SER A 171 -16.10 21.88 17.61
N PRO A 172 -16.57 22.99 16.98
CA PRO A 172 -16.84 24.23 17.68
C PRO A 172 -17.80 24.08 18.87
N ALA A 173 -18.84 23.24 18.70
CA ALA A 173 -19.81 22.96 19.74
C ALA A 173 -19.19 22.23 20.95
N PHE A 174 -18.21 21.35 20.71
CA PHE A 174 -17.47 20.68 21.77
C PHE A 174 -16.54 21.66 22.48
N LYS A 175 -15.81 22.51 21.73
CA LYS A 175 -14.94 23.54 22.32
C LYS A 175 -15.72 24.49 23.25
N ALA A 176 -16.91 24.90 22.85
CA ALA A 176 -17.78 25.78 23.63
C ALA A 176 -18.23 25.19 24.99
N LYS A 177 -18.30 23.85 25.10
CA LYS A 177 -18.61 23.14 26.37
C LYS A 177 -17.40 22.97 27.28
N GLY A 178 -16.20 23.30 26.81
CA GLY A 178 -14.93 23.15 27.54
C GLY A 178 -14.21 21.84 27.18
N VAL A 179 -12.98 21.93 26.72
CA VAL A 179 -12.17 20.80 26.22
C VAL A 179 -11.60 19.92 27.34
N ASN A 180 -11.55 20.39 28.58
CA ASN A 180 -10.80 19.76 29.67
C ASN A 180 -11.40 18.42 30.16
N ASN A 181 -12.62 18.06 29.79
CA ASN A 181 -13.33 16.87 30.29
C ASN A 181 -13.72 15.88 29.16
N GLY A 182 -13.25 16.07 27.96
CA GLY A 182 -13.63 15.21 26.86
C GLY A 182 -12.58 14.15 26.52
N PRO A 183 -13.00 13.01 25.97
CA PRO A 183 -12.08 11.94 25.64
C PRO A 183 -11.14 12.30 24.49
N LEU A 184 -9.93 11.72 24.53
CA LEU A 184 -9.02 11.71 23.39
C LEU A 184 -9.45 10.62 22.40
N LEU A 185 -9.72 11.00 21.16
CA LEU A 185 -10.08 10.08 20.09
C LEU A 185 -8.80 9.59 19.41
N MET A 186 -8.55 8.27 19.45
CA MET A 186 -7.30 7.68 18.98
C MET A 186 -7.58 6.59 17.92
N ALA A 187 -6.78 6.55 16.87
CA ALA A 187 -6.84 5.47 15.89
C ALA A 187 -6.02 4.26 16.35
N LYS A 188 -6.60 3.06 16.29
CA LYS A 188 -5.93 1.80 16.65
C LYS A 188 -4.73 1.49 15.73
N SER A 189 -4.77 1.93 14.49
CA SER A 189 -3.73 1.72 13.47
C SER A 189 -2.43 2.48 13.73
N HIS A 190 -2.45 3.46 14.62
CA HIS A 190 -1.29 4.27 14.96
C HIS A 190 -1.10 4.23 16.46
N GLN A 191 0.13 3.94 16.87
CA GLN A 191 0.50 3.99 18.27
C GLN A 191 0.29 5.41 18.82
N PRO A 192 0.10 5.59 20.14
CA PRO A 192 -0.22 6.89 20.74
C PRO A 192 0.94 7.92 20.69
N PHE A 193 1.98 7.66 19.87
CA PHE A 193 3.15 8.53 19.78
C PHE A 193 2.78 9.97 19.35
N GLU A 194 1.76 10.19 18.52
CA GLU A 194 1.31 11.53 18.15
C GLU A 194 0.90 12.36 19.38
N TRP A 195 0.16 11.73 20.29
CA TRP A 195 -0.27 12.37 21.54
C TRP A 195 0.90 12.56 22.51
N ILE A 196 1.81 11.59 22.60
CA ILE A 196 3.01 11.66 23.45
C ILE A 196 3.91 12.81 22.97
N ASP A 197 4.25 12.81 21.69
CA ASP A 197 5.11 13.83 21.10
C ASP A 197 4.47 15.22 21.24
N TRP A 198 3.14 15.34 21.03
CA TRP A 198 2.44 16.61 21.17
C TRP A 198 2.40 17.11 22.63
N GLN A 199 2.16 16.25 23.61
CA GLN A 199 2.16 16.61 25.03
C GLN A 199 3.55 17.13 25.45
N GLN A 200 4.62 16.48 24.99
CA GLN A 200 5.99 16.93 25.23
C GLN A 200 6.26 18.31 24.60
N HIS A 201 5.74 18.53 23.38
CA HIS A 201 5.91 19.80 22.68
C HIS A 201 5.10 20.94 23.31
N SER A 202 3.86 20.69 23.69
CA SER A 202 2.94 21.72 24.20
C SER A 202 3.08 21.99 25.70
N GLY A 203 3.63 21.03 26.45
CA GLY A 203 3.66 21.08 27.93
C GLY A 203 2.29 20.84 28.59
N ILE A 204 1.24 20.48 27.81
CA ILE A 204 -0.10 20.18 28.34
C ILE A 204 -0.15 18.70 28.74
N ASP A 205 -0.43 18.43 30.00
CA ASP A 205 -0.60 17.07 30.51
C ASP A 205 -2.03 16.57 30.27
N LEU A 206 -2.16 15.52 29.47
CA LEU A 206 -3.41 14.83 29.16
C LEU A 206 -3.44 13.39 29.70
N ALA A 207 -2.53 13.02 30.59
CA ALA A 207 -2.44 11.65 31.13
C ALA A 207 -3.70 11.21 31.88
N HIS A 208 -4.46 12.15 32.44
CA HIS A 208 -5.69 11.91 33.16
C HIS A 208 -6.95 11.89 32.24
N VAL A 209 -6.80 12.25 30.95
CA VAL A 209 -7.92 12.32 30.03
C VAL A 209 -8.21 10.93 29.46
N PRO A 210 -9.44 10.43 29.54
CA PRO A 210 -9.78 9.11 29.03
C PRO A 210 -9.60 9.04 27.51
N GLY A 211 -9.05 7.92 27.02
CA GLY A 211 -8.91 7.66 25.59
C GLY A 211 -10.03 6.78 25.05
N VAL A 212 -10.55 7.11 23.88
CA VAL A 212 -11.44 6.26 23.09
C VAL A 212 -10.68 5.74 21.89
N MET A 213 -10.47 4.42 21.85
CA MET A 213 -9.77 3.76 20.77
C MET A 213 -10.73 3.41 19.63
N LEU A 214 -10.53 4.01 18.48
CA LEU A 214 -11.28 3.79 17.24
C LEU A 214 -10.41 3.02 16.24
N HIS A 215 -11.04 2.34 15.28
CA HIS A 215 -10.31 1.45 14.38
C HIS A 215 -9.45 2.20 13.35
N ASP A 216 -10.00 3.27 12.77
CA ASP A 216 -9.39 4.00 11.66
C ASP A 216 -9.46 5.52 11.89
N TYR A 217 -8.51 6.25 11.28
CA TYR A 217 -8.45 7.70 11.42
C TYR A 217 -9.64 8.43 10.78
N ASN A 218 -10.30 7.86 9.76
CA ASN A 218 -11.55 8.42 9.24
C ASN A 218 -12.61 8.50 10.34
N ILE A 219 -12.73 7.43 11.14
CA ILE A 219 -13.71 7.36 12.25
C ILE A 219 -13.33 8.39 13.32
N VAL A 220 -12.04 8.57 13.60
CA VAL A 220 -11.54 9.59 14.54
C VAL A 220 -11.96 10.99 14.09
N VAL A 221 -11.76 11.32 12.82
CA VAL A 221 -12.12 12.63 12.26
C VAL A 221 -13.64 12.86 12.35
N GLU A 222 -14.45 11.89 11.92
CA GLU A 222 -15.90 12.02 11.94
C GLU A 222 -16.46 12.09 13.38
N ALA A 223 -15.88 11.34 14.31
CA ALA A 223 -16.25 11.44 15.73
C ALA A 223 -15.92 12.82 16.31
N ALA A 224 -14.80 13.42 15.95
CA ALA A 224 -14.44 14.77 16.35
C ALA A 224 -15.40 15.83 15.78
N VAL A 225 -15.75 15.71 14.49
CA VAL A 225 -16.77 16.56 13.84
C VAL A 225 -18.13 16.45 14.53
N ALA A 226 -18.50 15.23 14.91
CA ALA A 226 -19.76 14.95 15.67
C ALA A 226 -19.70 15.39 17.15
N GLY A 227 -18.59 15.98 17.59
CA GLY A 227 -18.44 16.49 18.97
C GLY A 227 -18.27 15.41 20.03
N GLN A 228 -17.70 14.26 19.69
CA GLN A 228 -17.50 13.15 20.61
C GLN A 228 -16.21 13.26 21.43
N GLY A 229 -15.31 14.20 21.10
CA GLY A 229 -14.04 14.38 21.80
C GLY A 229 -13.02 15.18 21.02
N ILE A 230 -11.76 15.02 21.43
CA ILE A 230 -10.61 15.70 20.83
C ILE A 230 -9.83 14.70 19.99
N ALA A 231 -9.60 14.98 18.72
CA ALA A 231 -8.76 14.20 17.82
C ALA A 231 -7.39 14.85 17.63
N MET A 232 -6.34 14.05 17.40
CA MET A 232 -5.11 14.60 16.85
C MET A 232 -5.36 14.92 15.37
N GLY A 233 -5.44 16.20 15.05
CA GLY A 233 -5.62 16.68 13.69
C GLY A 233 -4.32 16.59 12.89
N ARG A 234 -4.32 15.76 11.85
CA ARG A 234 -3.28 15.74 10.81
C ARG A 234 -3.68 16.78 9.77
N GLN A 235 -3.00 17.90 9.77
CA GLN A 235 -3.44 19.11 9.10
C GLN A 235 -3.70 18.90 7.60
N ARG A 236 -2.84 18.11 6.93
CA ARG A 236 -3.02 17.75 5.52
C ARG A 236 -4.29 16.93 5.26
N MET A 237 -4.69 16.10 6.21
CA MET A 237 -5.87 15.24 6.07
C MET A 237 -7.18 15.98 6.40
N ILE A 238 -7.14 16.92 7.32
CA ILE A 238 -8.34 17.61 7.81
C ILE A 238 -8.49 19.03 7.27
N GLU A 239 -7.63 19.48 6.36
CA GLU A 239 -7.63 20.84 5.81
C GLU A 239 -9.03 21.30 5.37
N ARG A 240 -9.77 20.44 4.69
CA ARG A 240 -11.14 20.71 4.25
C ARG A 240 -12.08 20.96 5.44
N ARG A 241 -11.99 20.12 6.49
CA ARG A 241 -12.83 20.24 7.70
C ARG A 241 -12.54 21.53 8.48
N ILE A 242 -11.29 21.98 8.47
CA ILE A 242 -10.89 23.27 9.06
C ILE A 242 -11.45 24.43 8.24
N LYS A 243 -11.29 24.39 6.89
CA LYS A 243 -11.83 25.43 5.99
C LYS A 243 -13.35 25.56 6.07
N GLU A 244 -14.05 24.45 6.21
CA GLU A 244 -15.51 24.40 6.39
C GLU A 244 -15.96 24.83 7.81
N GLY A 245 -15.03 25.04 8.75
CA GLY A 245 -15.32 25.35 10.15
C GLY A 245 -15.92 24.19 10.95
N ALA A 246 -15.88 22.96 10.40
CA ALA A 246 -16.38 21.78 11.10
C ALA A 246 -15.44 21.33 12.24
N LEU A 247 -14.15 21.62 12.11
CA LEU A 247 -13.13 21.40 13.14
C LEU A 247 -12.39 22.71 13.43
N VAL A 248 -12.05 22.89 14.70
CA VAL A 248 -11.23 24.01 15.19
C VAL A 248 -10.12 23.48 16.13
N PRO A 249 -9.00 24.21 16.29
CA PRO A 249 -8.00 23.85 17.30
C PRO A 249 -8.64 23.74 18.69
N ALA A 250 -8.37 22.62 19.36
CA ALA A 250 -8.89 22.39 20.73
C ALA A 250 -8.18 23.26 21.76
N PHE A 251 -6.87 23.49 21.60
CA PHE A 251 -6.02 24.26 22.48
C PHE A 251 -5.38 25.43 21.75
N ASP A 252 -5.08 26.50 22.49
CA ASP A 252 -4.38 27.68 21.95
C ASP A 252 -2.84 27.46 21.98
N THR A 253 -2.40 26.43 21.26
CA THR A 253 -0.99 26.05 21.14
C THR A 253 -0.57 26.09 19.66
N PRO A 254 0.70 26.42 19.35
CA PRO A 254 1.16 26.35 17.97
C PRO A 254 1.09 24.93 17.45
N PRO A 255 0.84 24.76 16.13
CA PRO A 255 0.90 23.47 15.48
C PRO A 255 2.29 22.85 15.63
N MET A 256 2.35 21.53 15.87
CA MET A 256 3.60 20.79 15.97
C MET A 256 4.00 20.22 14.59
N LEU A 257 5.14 20.66 14.06
CA LEU A 257 5.77 20.00 12.93
C LEU A 257 6.57 18.80 13.45
N GLY A 258 6.10 17.60 13.14
CA GLY A 258 6.71 16.36 13.61
C GLY A 258 7.70 15.75 12.63
N GLU A 259 8.44 14.75 13.11
CA GLU A 259 9.27 13.87 12.28
C GLU A 259 8.43 12.95 11.40
N ILE A 260 7.14 12.83 11.71
CA ILE A 260 6.17 11.97 11.04
C ILE A 260 5.72 12.61 9.75
N GLY A 261 5.46 11.78 8.75
CA GLY A 261 4.95 12.24 7.47
C GLY A 261 4.46 11.08 6.61
N TYR A 262 4.12 11.40 5.38
CA TYR A 262 3.71 10.43 4.38
C TYR A 262 4.86 10.08 3.48
N TRP A 263 5.02 8.78 3.24
CA TRP A 263 6.13 8.19 2.53
C TRP A 263 5.64 7.38 1.35
N LEU A 264 6.26 7.61 0.19
CA LEU A 264 6.21 6.68 -0.94
C LEU A 264 7.14 5.52 -0.65
N VAL A 265 6.61 4.33 -0.73
CA VAL A 265 7.34 3.08 -0.49
C VAL A 265 7.25 2.23 -1.74
N THR A 266 8.39 1.92 -2.32
CA THR A 266 8.52 1.11 -3.54
C THR A 266 9.43 -0.10 -3.28
N PRO A 267 9.31 -1.17 -4.07
CA PRO A 267 10.25 -2.29 -3.97
C PRO A 267 11.68 -1.84 -4.31
N GLN A 268 12.67 -2.64 -3.95
CA GLN A 268 14.08 -2.34 -4.30
C GLN A 268 14.34 -2.47 -5.81
N ARG A 269 13.53 -3.27 -6.51
CA ARG A 269 13.56 -3.33 -7.99
C ARG A 269 13.07 -2.01 -8.58
N PRO A 270 13.48 -1.67 -9.82
CA PRO A 270 12.98 -0.49 -10.50
C PRO A 270 11.45 -0.51 -10.57
N PRO A 271 10.76 0.60 -10.22
CA PRO A 271 9.32 0.70 -10.34
C PRO A 271 8.88 0.69 -11.81
N THR A 272 7.66 0.22 -12.08
CA THR A 272 7.04 0.28 -13.41
C THR A 272 6.85 1.74 -13.86
N SER A 273 6.67 1.99 -15.16
CA SER A 273 6.39 3.33 -15.69
C SER A 273 5.13 3.94 -15.08
N ALA A 274 4.08 3.14 -14.87
CA ALA A 274 2.86 3.57 -14.19
C ALA A 274 3.11 4.00 -12.73
N ALA A 275 3.92 3.24 -12.00
CA ALA A 275 4.29 3.58 -10.62
C ALA A 275 5.14 4.86 -10.58
N GLN A 276 6.07 5.05 -11.53
CA GLN A 276 6.87 6.27 -11.65
C GLN A 276 6.00 7.49 -11.92
N SER A 277 5.08 7.40 -12.90
CA SER A 277 4.14 8.48 -13.24
C SER A 277 3.26 8.86 -12.05
N PHE A 278 2.77 7.87 -11.29
CA PHE A 278 1.97 8.13 -10.09
C PHE A 278 2.80 8.79 -8.98
N CYS A 279 4.01 8.30 -8.72
CA CYS A 279 4.91 8.91 -7.73
C CYS A 279 5.20 10.37 -8.05
N GLN A 280 5.54 10.67 -9.31
CA GLN A 280 5.80 12.04 -9.75
C GLN A 280 4.57 12.94 -9.58
N TRP A 281 3.41 12.49 -10.05
CA TRP A 281 2.16 13.24 -9.91
C TRP A 281 1.79 13.49 -8.44
N LEU A 282 1.98 12.49 -7.59
CA LEU A 282 1.66 12.59 -6.17
C LEU A 282 2.54 13.64 -5.47
N GLU A 283 3.84 13.68 -5.80
CA GLU A 283 4.79 14.67 -5.27
C GLU A 283 4.48 16.09 -5.76
N GLU A 284 4.19 16.25 -7.06
CA GLU A 284 3.75 17.52 -7.63
C GLU A 284 2.49 18.03 -6.90
N THR A 285 1.50 17.14 -6.70
CA THR A 285 0.23 17.46 -6.03
C THR A 285 0.38 17.77 -4.54
N ALA A 286 1.33 17.12 -3.85
CA ALA A 286 1.57 17.36 -2.43
C ALA A 286 2.29 18.71 -2.16
N ASN A 287 3.01 19.24 -3.16
CA ASN A 287 3.76 20.49 -3.09
C ASN A 287 3.00 21.71 -3.67
N ALA A 288 1.85 21.47 -4.31
CA ALA A 288 0.95 22.50 -4.79
C ALA A 288 0.05 23.06 -3.67
#